data_dad90a8f672156e89f867f34e1002712
#
_entry.id   dad90a8f672156e89f867f34e1002712
#
_cell.length_a   1.000
_cell.length_b   1.000
_cell.length_c   1.000
_cell.angle_alpha   90.00
_cell.angle_beta   90.00
_cell.angle_gamma   90.00
#
_symmetry.space_group_name_H-M   'P 1'
#
loop_
_entity.id
_entity.type
_entity.pdbx_description
1 polymer ?
#
loop_
_entity_poly.entity_id
_entity_poly.type
_entity_poly.pdbx_seq_one_letter_code
_entity_poly.pdbx_strand_id
1 'polypeptide(L)'
;SSKYIATYESSTQTLTFKKNVGETLPENSAWVEDKMTVKDMNEKLWNSTIVHIVFDKSFSTYTPTSLSEFFCGLIKLETITGLEYLNTAKVTDMSYMFSSCSRLTSLDITNFNTANVTDMSYMFNSCTKLTSLDVTNFNTAKVKNMIRMFSNCQALTSLNVTNFNTEKIPDMSYMFSQCKQLTSLDVTNFNTVNVTNMSYMFASCRALTTIYVSDKFVTDKVTKGSYMFNSCRNLKGFISRKTDHTCANYKTGYFTKLVGKNGDEKIGAAGKTLVTDNLVLDDGKDFVAYEPFAAKAASYNRTMKEGTTWATLCLPFEVSLENQNFRAFKLLSADDVTETVELEEIEGSIAAGTPVIIKMKDGATKLDFTVANMEIANEVKTAETADANYKLQGIYTQKEFSKDTDNNCYIVKGD
;
A
#
# COMPACT_ATOMS: atom_id res chain seq x y z
N SER A 1 25.42 33.72 6.38
CA SER A 1 24.14 34.39 6.16
C SER A 1 23.21 33.51 5.35
N SER A 2 21.98 33.37 5.82
CA SER A 2 20.93 32.66 5.08
C SER A 2 20.68 33.35 3.74
N LYS A 3 20.54 32.56 2.66
CA LYS A 3 20.22 33.07 1.33
C LYS A 3 18.74 32.89 0.97
N TYR A 4 17.94 32.46 1.91
CA TYR A 4 16.54 32.11 1.70
C TYR A 4 15.64 32.90 2.63
N ILE A 5 14.48 33.29 2.12
CA ILE A 5 13.51 34.11 2.85
C ILE A 5 12.10 33.54 2.74
N ALA A 6 11.30 33.88 3.72
CA ALA A 6 9.86 33.77 3.69
C ALA A 6 9.25 35.18 3.66
N THR A 7 8.42 35.48 2.69
CA THR A 7 7.77 36.78 2.51
C THR A 7 6.28 36.65 2.65
N TYR A 8 5.69 37.45 3.50
CA TYR A 8 4.24 37.46 3.73
C TYR A 8 3.54 38.63 2.98
N GLU A 9 2.47 38.28 2.28
CA GLU A 9 1.58 39.22 1.60
C GLU A 9 0.23 39.23 2.28
N SER A 10 -0.11 40.34 2.94
CA SER A 10 -1.31 40.43 3.76
C SER A 10 -2.61 40.45 2.93
N SER A 11 -2.58 40.98 1.70
CA SER A 11 -3.76 41.05 0.83
C SER A 11 -4.29 39.68 0.42
N THR A 12 -3.40 38.69 0.30
CA THR A 12 -3.72 37.31 -0.07
C THR A 12 -3.54 36.29 1.07
N GLN A 13 -3.03 36.74 2.21
CA GLN A 13 -2.67 35.92 3.36
C GLN A 13 -1.72 34.75 2.97
N THR A 14 -0.78 35.06 2.08
CA THR A 14 0.15 34.11 1.49
C THR A 14 1.56 34.31 2.00
N LEU A 15 2.19 33.24 2.47
CA LEU A 15 3.61 33.17 2.79
C LEU A 15 4.35 32.46 1.68
N THR A 16 5.34 33.12 1.06
CA THR A 16 6.14 32.56 -0.03
C THR A 16 7.59 32.35 0.41
N PHE A 17 8.07 31.13 0.22
CA PHE A 17 9.45 30.73 0.45
C PHE A 17 10.25 30.80 -0.85
N LYS A 18 11.35 31.52 -0.87
CA LYS A 18 12.19 31.70 -2.04
C LYS A 18 13.65 31.99 -1.67
N LYS A 19 14.52 31.88 -2.66
CA LYS A 19 15.89 32.36 -2.53
C LYS A 19 15.90 33.89 -2.60
N ASN A 20 16.66 34.53 -1.72
CA ASN A 20 16.84 35.98 -1.76
C ASN A 20 17.94 36.36 -2.76
N VAL A 21 17.67 37.28 -3.65
CA VAL A 21 18.60 37.72 -4.70
C VAL A 21 19.56 38.79 -4.20
N GLY A 22 19.17 39.56 -3.17
CA GLY A 22 19.99 40.63 -2.58
C GLY A 22 20.59 40.25 -1.22
N GLU A 23 21.37 41.15 -0.68
CA GLU A 23 21.96 40.98 0.67
C GLU A 23 21.02 41.53 1.77
N THR A 24 20.05 42.37 1.42
CA THR A 24 19.13 42.98 2.35
C THR A 24 17.83 42.19 2.42
N LEU A 25 17.26 42.12 3.62
CA LEU A 25 15.97 41.50 3.88
C LEU A 25 14.85 42.40 3.39
N PRO A 26 13.98 41.95 2.46
CA PRO A 26 12.80 42.72 2.05
C PRO A 26 11.82 42.97 3.20
N GLU A 27 10.94 43.94 3.03
CA GLU A 27 9.82 44.17 3.97
C GLU A 27 8.94 42.90 4.08
N ASN A 28 8.31 42.73 5.24
CA ASN A 28 7.43 41.61 5.53
C ASN A 28 8.07 40.23 5.27
N SER A 29 9.40 40.16 5.46
CA SER A 29 10.16 38.93 5.22
C SER A 29 10.98 38.52 6.44
N ALA A 30 11.30 37.24 6.51
CA ALA A 30 12.21 36.65 7.48
C ALA A 30 13.26 35.81 6.79
N TRP A 31 14.47 35.81 7.33
CA TRP A 31 15.49 34.84 6.95
C TRP A 31 15.05 33.44 7.38
N VAL A 32 15.13 32.48 6.47
CA VAL A 32 14.86 31.07 6.77
C VAL A 32 16.11 30.41 7.29
N GLU A 33 16.04 29.89 8.48
CA GLU A 33 17.11 29.16 9.13
C GLU A 33 16.66 27.72 9.46
N ASP A 34 17.61 26.80 9.48
CA ASP A 34 17.32 25.41 9.84
C ASP A 34 16.67 25.33 11.23
N LYS A 35 15.73 24.41 11.39
CA LYS A 35 14.94 24.18 12.62
C LYS A 35 13.92 25.28 12.99
N MET A 36 13.81 26.34 12.25
CA MET A 36 12.74 27.33 12.46
C MET A 36 11.40 26.80 11.98
N THR A 37 10.34 27.16 12.68
CA THR A 37 8.95 26.88 12.27
C THR A 37 8.33 28.10 11.61
N VAL A 38 7.30 27.88 10.78
CA VAL A 38 6.53 29.00 10.19
C VAL A 38 5.86 29.85 11.28
N LYS A 39 5.37 29.23 12.34
CA LYS A 39 4.75 29.93 13.47
C LYS A 39 5.71 30.87 14.18
N ASP A 40 6.95 30.42 14.41
CA ASP A 40 7.99 31.28 15.02
C ASP A 40 8.28 32.51 14.16
N MET A 41 8.40 32.35 12.84
CA MET A 41 8.58 33.47 11.92
C MET A 41 7.40 34.44 11.96
N ASN A 42 6.18 33.90 11.94
CA ASN A 42 4.94 34.70 11.94
C ASN A 42 4.77 35.51 13.23
N GLU A 43 4.96 34.91 14.39
CA GLU A 43 4.84 35.59 15.69
C GLU A 43 5.83 36.73 15.83
N LYS A 44 7.02 36.59 15.29
CA LYS A 44 8.06 37.64 15.37
C LYS A 44 7.83 38.80 14.41
N LEU A 45 7.26 38.58 13.24
CA LEU A 45 7.30 39.56 12.16
C LEU A 45 5.93 40.03 11.68
N TRP A 46 4.95 39.13 11.58
CA TRP A 46 3.67 39.44 10.96
C TRP A 46 2.51 39.40 11.94
N ASN A 47 2.55 38.47 12.86
CA ASN A 47 1.47 38.16 13.80
C ASN A 47 0.09 38.12 13.09
N SER A 48 0.07 37.54 11.92
CA SER A 48 -1.06 37.51 11.00
C SER A 48 -1.48 36.09 10.68
N THR A 49 -2.69 35.93 10.18
CA THR A 49 -3.22 34.67 9.76
C THR A 49 -2.63 34.23 8.40
N ILE A 50 -1.95 33.11 8.36
CA ILE A 50 -1.47 32.49 7.13
C ILE A 50 -2.53 31.50 6.65
N VAL A 51 -3.01 31.70 5.42
CA VAL A 51 -4.00 30.83 4.76
C VAL A 51 -3.37 30.04 3.63
N HIS A 52 -2.38 30.60 2.95
CA HIS A 52 -1.68 29.95 1.84
C HIS A 52 -0.17 30.00 2.04
N ILE A 53 0.50 28.89 1.72
CA ILE A 53 1.96 28.81 1.66
C ILE A 53 2.35 28.38 0.26
N VAL A 54 3.38 29.04 -0.30
CA VAL A 54 3.94 28.77 -1.62
C VAL A 54 5.45 28.60 -1.50
N PHE A 55 5.95 27.51 -2.06
CA PHE A 55 7.40 27.31 -2.27
C PHE A 55 7.74 27.63 -3.70
N ASP A 56 8.55 28.67 -3.90
CA ASP A 56 9.07 29.03 -5.22
C ASP A 56 10.17 28.03 -5.64
N LYS A 57 10.31 27.80 -6.95
CA LYS A 57 11.34 26.91 -7.50
C LYS A 57 12.75 27.24 -7.00
N SER A 58 13.05 28.51 -6.79
CA SER A 58 14.35 28.97 -6.28
C SER A 58 14.69 28.45 -4.88
N PHE A 59 13.67 27.97 -4.12
CA PHE A 59 13.87 27.41 -2.78
C PHE A 59 14.47 26.00 -2.81
N SER A 60 14.48 25.33 -3.94
CA SER A 60 14.90 23.92 -4.09
C SER A 60 16.36 23.65 -3.71
N THR A 61 17.20 24.67 -3.66
CA THR A 61 18.60 24.55 -3.24
C THR A 61 18.82 24.68 -1.73
N TYR A 62 17.78 25.05 -0.97
CA TYR A 62 17.82 25.03 0.48
C TYR A 62 17.66 23.61 0.99
N THR A 63 18.56 23.15 1.85
CA THR A 63 18.60 21.77 2.35
C THR A 63 18.53 21.73 3.88
N PRO A 64 17.34 21.83 4.47
CA PRO A 64 17.16 21.75 5.92
C PRO A 64 17.52 20.35 6.44
N THR A 65 17.95 20.28 7.69
CA THR A 65 18.21 19.02 8.40
C THR A 65 17.04 18.61 9.28
N SER A 66 16.20 19.55 9.67
CA SER A 66 15.00 19.31 10.46
C SER A 66 13.82 20.12 9.93
N LEU A 67 12.68 19.45 9.79
CA LEU A 67 11.39 20.07 9.53
C LEU A 67 10.40 19.77 10.67
N SER A 68 10.93 19.45 11.86
CA SER A 68 10.11 19.26 13.06
C SER A 68 9.26 20.48 13.33
N GLU A 69 7.94 20.26 13.49
CA GLU A 69 6.97 21.31 13.78
C GLU A 69 6.84 22.44 12.71
N PHE A 70 7.38 22.24 11.52
CA PHE A 70 7.53 23.33 10.53
C PHE A 70 6.21 24.02 10.20
N PHE A 71 5.13 23.26 9.98
CA PHE A 71 3.77 23.81 9.76
C PHE A 71 2.85 23.60 10.96
N CYS A 72 3.37 23.18 12.10
CA CYS A 72 2.56 22.84 13.27
C CYS A 72 1.71 23.99 13.75
N GLY A 73 0.44 23.71 14.02
CA GLY A 73 -0.46 24.69 14.62
C GLY A 73 -1.00 25.77 13.68
N LEU A 74 -0.75 25.65 12.38
CA LEU A 74 -1.31 26.58 11.39
C LEU A 74 -2.78 26.23 11.11
N ILE A 75 -3.65 26.52 12.06
CA ILE A 75 -5.06 26.11 12.06
C ILE A 75 -5.91 26.78 10.98
N LYS A 76 -5.42 27.86 10.36
CA LYS A 76 -6.10 28.56 9.26
C LYS A 76 -5.53 28.22 7.89
N LEU A 77 -4.41 27.50 7.83
CA LEU A 77 -3.76 27.12 6.59
C LEU A 77 -4.67 26.21 5.76
N GLU A 78 -4.97 26.65 4.53
CA GLU A 78 -5.86 25.92 3.62
C GLU A 78 -5.10 25.22 2.49
N THR A 79 -4.00 25.83 1.99
CA THR A 79 -3.23 25.31 0.87
C THR A 79 -1.73 25.45 1.08
N ILE A 80 -0.99 24.45 0.58
CA ILE A 80 0.46 24.49 0.43
C ILE A 80 0.74 24.11 -1.02
N THR A 81 1.39 24.98 -1.78
CA THR A 81 1.79 24.73 -3.17
C THR A 81 3.29 24.75 -3.31
N GLY A 82 3.82 23.97 -4.26
CA GLY A 82 5.24 23.92 -4.52
C GLY A 82 6.05 23.07 -3.53
N LEU A 83 5.43 22.13 -2.80
CA LEU A 83 6.14 21.23 -1.87
C LEU A 83 7.24 20.42 -2.55
N GLU A 84 7.18 20.22 -3.87
CA GLU A 84 8.25 19.62 -4.66
C GLU A 84 9.55 20.42 -4.62
N TYR A 85 9.48 21.70 -4.30
CA TYR A 85 10.64 22.60 -4.14
C TYR A 85 11.17 22.68 -2.71
N LEU A 86 10.51 22.02 -1.75
CA LEU A 86 11.04 21.82 -0.40
C LEU A 86 11.95 20.58 -0.43
N ASN A 87 13.26 20.81 -0.41
CA ASN A 87 14.25 19.73 -0.49
C ASN A 87 14.40 19.02 0.84
N THR A 88 13.91 17.79 0.92
CA THR A 88 13.90 16.98 2.15
C THR A 88 15.05 15.98 2.25
N ALA A 89 15.98 15.97 1.30
CA ALA A 89 17.03 14.94 1.18
C ALA A 89 17.90 14.78 2.44
N LYS A 90 18.12 15.85 3.19
CA LYS A 90 18.95 15.85 4.42
C LYS A 90 18.14 15.86 5.72
N VAL A 91 16.81 15.80 5.62
CA VAL A 91 15.96 15.88 6.80
C VAL A 91 15.99 14.57 7.58
N THR A 92 16.25 14.70 8.90
CA THR A 92 16.25 13.56 9.83
C THR A 92 15.07 13.58 10.80
N ASP A 93 14.39 14.72 10.95
CA ASP A 93 13.27 14.90 11.87
C ASP A 93 12.08 15.55 11.15
N MET A 94 10.97 14.83 11.06
CA MET A 94 9.68 15.32 10.53
C MET A 94 8.57 15.24 11.58
N SER A 95 8.94 15.13 12.87
CA SER A 95 7.95 15.08 13.94
C SER A 95 7.08 16.32 13.97
N TYR A 96 5.77 16.15 14.17
CA TYR A 96 4.79 17.26 14.24
C TYR A 96 4.74 18.15 13.00
N MET A 97 5.30 17.77 11.87
CA MET A 97 5.49 18.68 10.73
C MET A 97 4.19 19.35 10.28
N PHE A 98 3.10 18.61 10.20
CA PHE A 98 1.76 19.10 9.81
C PHE A 98 0.74 19.01 10.96
N SER A 99 1.18 18.79 12.19
CA SER A 99 0.28 18.61 13.32
C SER A 99 -0.64 19.82 13.49
N SER A 100 -1.94 19.56 13.65
CA SER A 100 -2.96 20.59 13.81
C SER A 100 -3.15 21.53 12.61
N CYS A 101 -2.76 21.13 11.42
CA CYS A 101 -3.16 21.81 10.19
C CYS A 101 -4.61 21.41 9.85
N SER A 102 -5.55 21.88 10.68
CA SER A 102 -6.94 21.39 10.70
C SER A 102 -7.81 21.86 9.53
N ARG A 103 -7.34 22.77 8.70
CA ARG A 103 -8.06 23.23 7.50
C ARG A 103 -7.51 22.73 6.18
N LEU A 104 -6.34 22.06 6.16
CA LEU A 104 -5.83 21.42 4.94
C LEU A 104 -6.79 20.32 4.50
N THR A 105 -7.24 20.37 3.25
CA THR A 105 -8.09 19.34 2.64
C THR A 105 -7.32 18.41 1.73
N SER A 106 -6.16 18.86 1.22
CA SER A 106 -5.23 18.08 0.39
C SER A 106 -3.79 18.46 0.73
N LEU A 107 -2.89 17.51 0.50
CA LEU A 107 -1.46 17.68 0.77
C LEU A 107 -0.69 16.76 -0.17
N ASP A 108 0.14 17.34 -1.05
CA ASP A 108 0.99 16.60 -1.96
C ASP A 108 2.41 16.48 -1.40
N ILE A 109 2.73 15.31 -0.85
CA ILE A 109 4.04 14.96 -0.29
C ILE A 109 4.72 13.86 -1.08
N THR A 110 4.30 13.60 -2.30
CA THR A 110 4.84 12.53 -3.15
C THR A 110 6.32 12.73 -3.52
N ASN A 111 6.83 13.95 -3.44
CA ASN A 111 8.24 14.28 -3.69
C ASN A 111 9.12 14.27 -2.43
N PHE A 112 8.57 13.97 -1.27
CA PHE A 112 9.38 13.88 -0.05
C PHE A 112 10.38 12.74 -0.12
N ASN A 113 11.64 13.04 0.16
CA ASN A 113 12.68 12.04 0.40
C ASN A 113 12.80 11.83 1.92
N THR A 114 12.33 10.70 2.39
CA THR A 114 12.31 10.37 3.82
C THR A 114 13.39 9.38 4.24
N ALA A 115 14.34 9.07 3.34
CA ALA A 115 15.34 8.02 3.54
C ALA A 115 16.20 8.21 4.80
N ASN A 116 16.40 9.45 5.26
CA ASN A 116 17.19 9.76 6.43
C ASN A 116 16.35 10.11 7.68
N VAL A 117 15.02 10.07 7.56
CA VAL A 117 14.13 10.47 8.67
C VAL A 117 14.08 9.38 9.73
N THR A 118 14.29 9.79 10.99
CA THR A 118 14.25 8.90 12.16
C THR A 118 13.04 9.13 13.04
N ASP A 119 12.40 10.29 12.96
CA ASP A 119 11.23 10.65 13.78
C ASP A 119 10.09 11.18 12.88
N MET A 120 8.96 10.46 12.89
CA MET A 120 7.72 10.84 12.23
C MET A 120 6.55 10.93 13.21
N SER A 121 6.83 11.03 14.51
CA SER A 121 5.79 11.12 15.53
C SER A 121 4.92 12.36 15.32
N TYR A 122 3.60 12.21 15.48
CA TYR A 122 2.62 13.29 15.34
C TYR A 122 2.61 13.99 13.96
N MET A 123 3.26 13.44 12.95
CA MET A 123 3.50 14.17 11.68
C MET A 123 2.21 14.73 11.07
N PHE A 124 1.12 13.99 11.09
CA PHE A 124 -0.19 14.41 10.55
C PHE A 124 -1.27 14.47 11.62
N ASN A 125 -0.88 14.48 12.90
CA ASN A 125 -1.82 14.50 14.02
C ASN A 125 -2.80 15.69 13.89
N SER A 126 -4.09 15.41 13.99
CA SER A 126 -5.15 16.44 13.92
C SER A 126 -5.25 17.20 12.59
N CYS A 127 -4.85 16.59 11.49
CA CYS A 127 -5.23 17.04 10.15
C CYS A 127 -6.67 16.62 9.86
N THR A 128 -7.62 17.29 10.52
CA THR A 128 -9.02 16.82 10.65
C THR A 128 -9.84 16.92 9.37
N LYS A 129 -9.43 17.73 8.40
CA LYS A 129 -10.12 17.91 7.12
C LYS A 129 -9.42 17.25 5.93
N LEU A 130 -8.27 16.62 6.15
CA LEU A 130 -7.51 15.94 5.09
C LEU A 130 -8.26 14.69 4.65
N THR A 131 -8.75 14.69 3.41
CA THR A 131 -9.58 13.58 2.88
C THR A 131 -8.79 12.47 2.23
N SER A 132 -7.58 12.79 1.75
CA SER A 132 -6.64 11.85 1.15
C SER A 132 -5.21 12.22 1.51
N LEU A 133 -4.35 11.21 1.60
CA LEU A 133 -2.93 11.38 1.89
C LEU A 133 -2.16 10.23 1.26
N ASP A 134 -1.22 10.55 0.38
CA ASP A 134 -0.36 9.56 -0.27
C ASP A 134 1.01 9.51 0.41
N VAL A 135 1.26 8.44 1.16
CA VAL A 135 2.53 8.15 1.83
C VAL A 135 3.25 6.93 1.22
N THR A 136 2.86 6.52 0.02
CA THR A 136 3.40 5.33 -0.64
C THR A 136 4.87 5.46 -1.03
N ASN A 137 5.38 6.69 -1.17
CA ASN A 137 6.79 6.99 -1.43
C ASN A 137 7.65 7.08 -0.16
N PHE A 138 7.06 7.01 1.03
CA PHE A 138 7.82 7.09 2.28
C PHE A 138 8.75 5.89 2.43
N ASN A 139 10.02 6.18 2.67
CA ASN A 139 11.01 5.21 3.12
C ASN A 139 11.14 5.34 4.63
N THR A 140 10.64 4.36 5.36
CA THR A 140 10.62 4.38 6.82
C THR A 140 11.68 3.48 7.46
N ALA A 141 12.66 3.03 6.67
CA ALA A 141 13.68 2.07 7.13
C ALA A 141 14.49 2.55 8.35
N LYS A 142 14.71 3.86 8.49
CA LYS A 142 15.42 4.47 9.62
C LYS A 142 14.52 5.03 10.70
N VAL A 143 13.19 5.01 10.50
CA VAL A 143 12.26 5.60 11.45
C VAL A 143 12.16 4.76 12.72
N LYS A 144 12.28 5.43 13.86
CA LYS A 144 12.23 4.85 15.20
C LYS A 144 11.01 5.32 16.01
N ASN A 145 10.31 6.34 15.55
CA ASN A 145 9.17 6.91 16.25
C ASN A 145 8.04 7.24 15.29
N MET A 146 6.88 6.62 15.50
CA MET A 146 5.62 6.82 14.75
C MET A 146 4.44 7.06 15.69
N ILE A 147 4.68 7.41 16.95
CA ILE A 147 3.62 7.69 17.93
C ILE A 147 2.67 8.75 17.35
N ARG A 148 1.36 8.48 17.36
CA ARG A 148 0.30 9.40 16.90
C ARG A 148 0.47 9.92 15.46
N MET A 149 1.19 9.23 14.58
CA MET A 149 1.51 9.75 13.25
C MET A 149 0.27 10.19 12.46
N PHE A 150 -0.82 9.44 12.53
CA PHE A 150 -2.08 9.73 11.84
C PHE A 150 -3.25 9.96 12.81
N SER A 151 -2.97 10.19 14.07
CA SER A 151 -4.01 10.39 15.08
C SER A 151 -4.92 11.55 14.73
N ASN A 152 -6.22 11.37 14.87
CA ASN A 152 -7.22 12.41 14.65
C ASN A 152 -7.27 12.93 13.18
N CYS A 153 -6.91 12.09 12.22
CA CYS A 153 -7.16 12.34 10.80
C CYS A 153 -8.59 11.90 10.46
N GLN A 154 -9.57 12.66 10.95
CA GLN A 154 -10.97 12.25 10.99
C GLN A 154 -11.62 12.10 9.62
N ALA A 155 -11.12 12.79 8.59
CA ALA A 155 -11.70 12.81 7.26
C ALA A 155 -11.07 11.82 6.28
N LEU A 156 -9.93 11.19 6.61
CA LEU A 156 -9.31 10.18 5.75
C LEU A 156 -10.24 9.00 5.56
N THR A 157 -10.55 8.69 4.31
CA THR A 157 -11.39 7.54 3.94
C THR A 157 -10.57 6.31 3.59
N SER A 158 -9.31 6.49 3.20
CA SER A 158 -8.32 5.45 2.93
C SER A 158 -6.92 5.91 3.30
N LEU A 159 -6.05 4.96 3.62
CA LEU A 159 -4.64 5.24 3.92
C LEU A 159 -3.83 4.00 3.56
N ASN A 160 -2.83 4.17 2.68
CA ASN A 160 -1.96 3.07 2.27
C ASN A 160 -0.61 3.17 2.99
N VAL A 161 -0.40 2.29 3.97
CA VAL A 161 0.83 2.16 4.76
C VAL A 161 1.56 0.83 4.48
N THR A 162 1.27 0.19 3.35
CA THR A 162 1.82 -1.14 3.02
C THR A 162 3.33 -1.14 2.82
N ASN A 163 3.93 0.00 2.53
CA ASN A 163 5.39 0.18 2.37
C ASN A 163 6.13 0.51 3.68
N PHE A 164 5.41 0.67 4.80
CA PHE A 164 6.03 1.03 6.08
C PHE A 164 6.87 -0.13 6.64
N ASN A 165 8.11 0.18 7.00
CA ASN A 165 8.97 -0.70 7.78
C ASN A 165 8.85 -0.31 9.25
N THR A 166 8.33 -1.21 10.07
CA THR A 166 8.05 -0.95 11.49
C THR A 166 8.95 -1.74 12.44
N GLU A 167 9.93 -2.45 11.92
CA GLU A 167 10.78 -3.36 12.71
C GLU A 167 11.52 -2.67 13.86
N LYS A 168 11.87 -1.39 13.70
CA LYS A 168 12.59 -0.60 14.71
C LYS A 168 11.68 0.19 15.65
N ILE A 169 10.36 0.04 15.55
CA ILE A 169 9.39 0.84 16.30
C ILE A 169 9.05 0.16 17.62
N PRO A 170 9.36 0.77 18.78
CA PRO A 170 9.00 0.23 20.10
C PRO A 170 7.61 0.68 20.57
N ASP A 171 7.09 1.78 20.07
CA ASP A 171 5.84 2.40 20.52
C ASP A 171 4.97 2.81 19.32
N MET A 172 3.80 2.19 19.20
CA MET A 172 2.78 2.48 18.18
C MET A 172 1.51 3.10 18.79
N SER A 173 1.62 3.64 20.02
CA SER A 173 0.47 4.20 20.70
C SER A 173 -0.19 5.31 19.87
N TYR A 174 -1.52 5.28 19.83
CA TYR A 174 -2.37 6.26 19.14
C TYR A 174 -2.12 6.43 17.63
N MET A 175 -1.36 5.54 16.98
CA MET A 175 -0.92 5.77 15.59
C MET A 175 -2.07 6.10 14.63
N PHE A 176 -3.20 5.42 14.76
CA PHE A 176 -4.39 5.61 13.92
C PHE A 176 -5.63 6.04 14.73
N SER A 177 -5.46 6.45 15.98
CA SER A 177 -6.59 6.80 16.83
C SER A 177 -7.45 7.91 16.21
N GLN A 178 -8.77 7.81 16.35
CA GLN A 178 -9.72 8.79 15.81
C GLN A 178 -9.68 9.00 14.28
N CYS A 179 -9.22 8.02 13.52
CA CYS A 179 -9.43 7.97 12.08
C CYS A 179 -10.86 7.48 11.80
N LYS A 180 -11.84 8.38 11.99
CA LYS A 180 -13.27 8.04 12.08
C LYS A 180 -13.90 7.58 10.78
N GLN A 181 -13.29 7.88 9.63
CA GLN A 181 -13.80 7.57 8.29
C GLN A 181 -13.07 6.42 7.60
N LEU A 182 -11.97 5.91 8.14
CA LEU A 182 -11.30 4.73 7.59
C LEU A 182 -12.19 3.51 7.74
N THR A 183 -12.47 2.83 6.62
CA THR A 183 -13.29 1.60 6.59
C THR A 183 -12.46 0.34 6.66
N SER A 184 -11.25 0.38 6.12
CA SER A 184 -10.28 -0.71 6.20
C SER A 184 -8.85 -0.17 6.32
N LEU A 185 -7.96 -0.98 6.88
CA LEU A 185 -6.55 -0.64 7.02
C LEU A 185 -5.71 -1.90 6.78
N ASP A 186 -4.72 -1.79 5.92
CA ASP A 186 -3.79 -2.87 5.61
C ASP A 186 -2.46 -2.64 6.32
N VAL A 187 -2.26 -3.37 7.41
CA VAL A 187 -1.02 -3.41 8.16
C VAL A 187 -0.30 -4.77 8.02
N THR A 188 -0.52 -5.45 6.91
CA THR A 188 0.05 -6.78 6.61
C THR A 188 1.57 -6.79 6.72
N ASN A 189 2.24 -5.69 6.34
CA ASN A 189 3.70 -5.59 6.38
C ASN A 189 4.24 -5.07 7.72
N PHE A 190 3.37 -4.75 8.68
CA PHE A 190 3.83 -4.36 10.01
C PHE A 190 4.48 -5.54 10.71
N ASN A 191 5.75 -5.36 11.05
CA ASN A 191 6.48 -6.26 11.92
C ASN A 191 6.53 -5.63 13.31
N THR A 192 5.77 -6.18 14.24
CA THR A 192 5.59 -5.61 15.58
C THR A 192 6.41 -6.33 16.65
N VAL A 193 7.41 -7.12 16.26
CA VAL A 193 8.23 -7.94 17.17
C VAL A 193 8.87 -7.13 18.29
N ASN A 194 9.21 -5.86 18.06
CA ASN A 194 9.85 -4.99 19.03
C ASN A 194 8.89 -4.01 19.75
N VAL A 195 7.59 -4.07 19.42
CA VAL A 195 6.62 -3.13 20.00
C VAL A 195 6.25 -3.52 21.41
N THR A 196 6.36 -2.57 22.33
CA THR A 196 6.01 -2.72 23.75
C THR A 196 4.74 -1.93 24.12
N ASN A 197 4.36 -0.93 23.35
CA ASN A 197 3.21 -0.07 23.61
C ASN A 197 2.31 0.04 22.37
N MET A 198 1.08 -0.44 22.47
CA MET A 198 0.01 -0.33 21.45
C MET A 198 -1.24 0.35 22.02
N SER A 199 -1.10 1.10 23.12
CA SER A 199 -2.25 1.75 23.77
C SER A 199 -2.96 2.70 22.79
N TYR A 200 -4.29 2.60 22.70
CA TYR A 200 -5.13 3.45 21.86
C TYR A 200 -4.81 3.42 20.36
N MET A 201 -4.05 2.45 19.87
CA MET A 201 -3.55 2.44 18.48
C MET A 201 -4.65 2.66 17.44
N PHE A 202 -5.82 2.05 17.61
CA PHE A 202 -6.98 2.18 16.72
C PHE A 202 -8.21 2.79 17.40
N ALA A 203 -8.05 3.35 18.59
CA ALA A 203 -9.17 3.85 19.37
C ALA A 203 -10.02 4.85 18.58
N SER A 204 -11.33 4.72 18.69
CA SER A 204 -12.33 5.58 18.02
C SER A 204 -12.28 5.55 16.47
N CYS A 205 -11.75 4.50 15.87
CA CYS A 205 -11.91 4.22 14.45
C CYS A 205 -13.29 3.63 14.18
N ARG A 206 -14.31 4.46 14.21
CA ARG A 206 -15.72 4.03 14.24
C ARG A 206 -16.22 3.40 12.96
N ALA A 207 -15.68 3.78 11.80
CA ALA A 207 -16.05 3.22 10.51
C ALA A 207 -15.25 1.96 10.15
N LEU A 208 -14.20 1.64 10.89
CA LEU A 208 -13.28 0.57 10.59
C LEU A 208 -13.93 -0.79 10.77
N THR A 209 -14.05 -1.54 9.68
CA THR A 209 -14.63 -2.89 9.66
C THR A 209 -13.58 -3.97 9.63
N THR A 210 -12.42 -3.70 9.02
CA THR A 210 -11.41 -4.71 8.73
C THR A 210 -10.00 -4.13 8.88
N ILE A 211 -9.17 -4.83 9.64
CA ILE A 211 -7.73 -4.58 9.74
C ILE A 211 -7.02 -5.83 9.22
N TYR A 212 -6.35 -5.71 8.07
CA TYR A 212 -5.60 -6.81 7.49
C TYR A 212 -4.21 -6.90 8.09
N VAL A 213 -3.83 -8.10 8.50
CA VAL A 213 -2.53 -8.41 9.10
C VAL A 213 -1.90 -9.65 8.47
N SER A 214 -0.63 -9.88 8.76
CA SER A 214 0.06 -11.16 8.57
C SER A 214 0.50 -11.74 9.92
N ASP A 215 1.21 -12.87 9.87
CA ASP A 215 1.82 -13.45 11.08
C ASP A 215 2.93 -12.60 11.70
N LYS A 216 3.37 -11.53 11.03
CA LYS A 216 4.33 -10.57 11.55
C LYS A 216 3.76 -9.64 12.62
N PHE A 217 2.43 -9.50 12.67
CA PHE A 217 1.80 -8.71 13.72
C PHE A 217 1.67 -9.56 14.98
N VAL A 218 2.55 -9.31 15.93
CA VAL A 218 2.66 -10.05 17.19
C VAL A 218 2.57 -9.09 18.38
N THR A 219 2.17 -9.60 19.54
CA THR A 219 2.03 -8.82 20.77
C THR A 219 2.87 -9.37 21.91
N ASP A 220 3.87 -10.21 21.61
CA ASP A 220 4.65 -10.95 22.62
C ASP A 220 5.37 -10.03 23.61
N LYS A 221 5.85 -8.87 23.17
CA LYS A 221 6.54 -7.88 23.99
C LYS A 221 5.66 -6.74 24.47
N VAL A 222 4.36 -6.73 24.13
CA VAL A 222 3.45 -5.64 24.51
C VAL A 222 3.14 -5.69 25.99
N THR A 223 3.51 -4.62 26.70
CA THR A 223 3.20 -4.43 28.13
C THR A 223 2.14 -3.34 28.34
N LYS A 224 1.95 -2.45 27.38
CA LYS A 224 0.96 -1.38 27.37
C LYS A 224 0.08 -1.51 26.13
N GLY A 225 -1.15 -1.95 26.29
CA GLY A 225 -2.08 -2.18 25.19
C GLY A 225 -3.53 -1.83 25.54
N SER A 226 -3.73 -1.01 26.59
CA SER A 226 -5.06 -0.61 27.03
C SER A 226 -5.78 0.22 25.97
N TYR A 227 -7.08 -0.01 25.81
CA TYR A 227 -7.95 0.77 24.93
C TYR A 227 -7.55 0.77 23.45
N MET A 228 -6.75 -0.22 23.03
CA MET A 228 -6.27 -0.32 21.64
C MET A 228 -7.40 -0.22 20.62
N PHE A 229 -8.55 -0.84 20.91
CA PHE A 229 -9.74 -0.89 20.05
C PHE A 229 -10.95 -0.16 20.64
N ASN A 230 -10.73 0.73 21.58
CA ASN A 230 -11.84 1.44 22.24
C ASN A 230 -12.73 2.12 21.20
N SER A 231 -14.05 1.88 21.28
CA SER A 231 -15.05 2.46 20.36
C SER A 231 -14.93 2.02 18.87
N CYS A 232 -14.19 0.98 18.56
CA CYS A 232 -14.12 0.39 17.20
C CYS A 232 -15.31 -0.53 16.94
N ARG A 233 -16.52 0.00 17.03
CA ARG A 233 -17.78 -0.77 17.10
C ARG A 233 -18.10 -1.60 15.85
N ASN A 234 -17.54 -1.25 14.70
CA ASN A 234 -17.80 -1.93 13.43
C ASN A 234 -16.76 -2.99 13.09
N LEU A 235 -15.70 -3.14 13.89
CA LEU A 235 -14.73 -4.21 13.70
C LEU A 235 -15.38 -5.58 13.87
N LYS A 236 -15.00 -6.49 12.99
CA LYS A 236 -15.44 -7.89 13.05
C LYS A 236 -15.16 -8.49 14.43
N GLY A 237 -16.21 -9.02 15.04
CA GLY A 237 -16.11 -9.67 16.33
C GLY A 237 -15.99 -8.74 17.54
N PHE A 238 -16.14 -7.43 17.35
CA PHE A 238 -15.97 -6.44 18.41
C PHE A 238 -16.87 -6.70 19.62
N ILE A 239 -16.27 -6.66 20.81
CA ILE A 239 -16.94 -6.78 22.10
C ILE A 239 -16.54 -5.57 22.95
N SER A 240 -17.53 -4.78 23.38
CA SER A 240 -17.30 -3.50 24.06
C SER A 240 -16.46 -3.57 25.34
N ARG A 241 -16.44 -4.74 26.00
CA ARG A 241 -15.66 -4.98 27.23
C ARG A 241 -14.23 -5.46 26.98
N LYS A 242 -13.89 -5.80 25.74
CA LYS A 242 -12.58 -6.34 25.33
C LYS A 242 -11.98 -5.43 24.29
N THR A 243 -11.16 -4.48 24.72
CA THR A 243 -10.61 -3.45 23.83
C THR A 243 -9.09 -3.36 23.89
N ASP A 244 -8.42 -4.22 24.64
CA ASP A 244 -6.97 -4.21 24.78
C ASP A 244 -6.24 -5.03 23.69
N HIS A 245 -4.92 -5.06 23.77
CA HIS A 245 -4.04 -5.74 22.81
C HIS A 245 -4.22 -7.26 22.73
N THR A 246 -4.90 -7.89 23.69
CA THR A 246 -5.21 -9.32 23.59
C THR A 246 -6.16 -9.64 22.44
N CYS A 247 -6.88 -8.65 21.94
CA CYS A 247 -7.74 -8.75 20.76
C CYS A 247 -6.99 -8.50 19.44
N ALA A 248 -5.70 -8.18 19.46
CA ALA A 248 -4.88 -7.87 18.30
C ALA A 248 -4.35 -9.16 17.65
N ASN A 249 -5.24 -9.98 17.13
CA ASN A 249 -4.92 -11.20 16.40
C ASN A 249 -6.10 -11.58 15.49
N TYR A 250 -5.83 -12.43 14.49
CA TYR A 250 -6.85 -12.88 13.55
C TYR A 250 -7.55 -14.19 13.96
N LYS A 251 -7.04 -14.89 14.98
CA LYS A 251 -7.59 -16.20 15.40
C LYS A 251 -8.85 -16.05 16.25
N THR A 252 -8.79 -15.23 17.27
CA THR A 252 -9.87 -15.00 18.23
C THR A 252 -10.19 -13.52 18.45
N GLY A 253 -9.38 -12.63 17.87
CA GLY A 253 -9.50 -11.18 18.01
C GLY A 253 -10.17 -10.51 16.82
N TYR A 254 -9.82 -9.25 16.61
CA TYR A 254 -10.50 -8.35 15.67
C TYR A 254 -9.83 -8.20 14.32
N PHE A 255 -8.69 -8.85 14.11
CA PHE A 255 -7.94 -8.78 12.87
C PHE A 255 -8.41 -9.79 11.83
N THR A 256 -8.15 -9.49 10.58
CA THR A 256 -8.37 -10.37 9.45
C THR A 256 -7.03 -10.66 8.79
N LYS A 257 -6.66 -11.94 8.65
CA LYS A 257 -5.43 -12.32 7.95
C LYS A 257 -5.61 -12.11 6.46
N LEU A 258 -4.71 -11.35 5.83
CA LEU A 258 -4.70 -11.18 4.38
C LEU A 258 -4.08 -12.44 3.74
N VAL A 259 -4.88 -13.17 2.97
CA VAL A 259 -4.44 -14.40 2.33
C VAL A 259 -4.22 -14.26 0.83
N GLY A 260 -4.82 -13.25 0.23
CA GLY A 260 -4.66 -13.00 -1.19
C GLY A 260 -5.22 -11.65 -1.63
N LYS A 261 -5.02 -11.35 -2.89
CA LYS A 261 -5.51 -10.15 -3.55
C LYS A 261 -5.91 -10.47 -4.98
N ASN A 262 -7.07 -9.97 -5.40
CA ASN A 262 -7.53 -10.06 -6.78
C ASN A 262 -7.81 -8.64 -7.30
N GLY A 263 -6.88 -8.10 -8.08
CA GLY A 263 -6.89 -6.67 -8.37
C GLY A 263 -6.75 -5.85 -7.09
N ASP A 264 -7.66 -4.95 -6.84
CA ASP A 264 -7.70 -4.14 -5.62
C ASP A 264 -8.48 -4.81 -4.48
N GLU A 265 -9.22 -5.86 -4.78
CA GLU A 265 -9.97 -6.63 -3.79
C GLU A 265 -9.03 -7.44 -2.91
N LYS A 266 -9.13 -7.23 -1.61
CA LYS A 266 -8.36 -7.97 -0.61
C LYS A 266 -9.15 -9.18 -0.14
N ILE A 267 -8.51 -10.35 -0.17
CA ILE A 267 -9.08 -11.62 0.27
C ILE A 267 -8.50 -11.93 1.64
N GLY A 268 -9.35 -11.91 2.65
CA GLY A 268 -8.93 -12.13 4.02
C GLY A 268 -9.76 -13.20 4.73
N ALA A 269 -9.16 -13.75 5.76
CA ALA A 269 -9.80 -14.76 6.60
C ALA A 269 -9.54 -14.50 8.09
N ALA A 270 -10.46 -14.96 8.92
CA ALA A 270 -10.33 -14.94 10.37
C ALA A 270 -10.35 -16.37 10.91
N GLY A 271 -9.69 -16.59 12.04
CA GLY A 271 -9.62 -17.90 12.68
C GLY A 271 -8.57 -18.83 12.07
N LYS A 272 -8.74 -20.13 12.32
CA LYS A 272 -7.75 -21.15 11.91
C LYS A 272 -7.89 -21.59 10.46
N THR A 273 -9.09 -21.52 9.91
CA THR A 273 -9.38 -21.95 8.55
C THR A 273 -9.45 -20.73 7.64
N LEU A 274 -8.55 -20.70 6.66
CA LEU A 274 -8.49 -19.63 5.67
C LEU A 274 -9.45 -19.97 4.54
N VAL A 275 -10.65 -19.38 4.56
CA VAL A 275 -11.70 -19.66 3.58
C VAL A 275 -12.30 -18.36 3.04
N THR A 276 -12.37 -18.24 1.72
CA THR A 276 -13.19 -17.22 1.07
C THR A 276 -14.51 -17.79 0.58
N ASP A 277 -15.57 -16.99 0.56
CA ASP A 277 -16.88 -17.45 0.08
C ASP A 277 -16.90 -17.61 -1.46
N ASN A 278 -16.30 -16.67 -2.17
CA ASN A 278 -16.28 -16.71 -3.64
C ASN A 278 -15.03 -16.00 -4.18
N LEU A 279 -14.23 -16.72 -4.96
CA LEU A 279 -13.08 -16.19 -5.67
C LEU A 279 -13.41 -16.06 -7.16
N VAL A 280 -13.46 -14.84 -7.67
CA VAL A 280 -13.68 -14.56 -9.10
C VAL A 280 -12.35 -14.11 -9.71
N LEU A 281 -11.77 -14.93 -10.58
CA LEU A 281 -10.51 -14.62 -11.28
C LEU A 281 -10.84 -13.93 -12.62
N ASP A 282 -10.03 -12.93 -12.94
CA ASP A 282 -10.15 -12.11 -14.14
C ASP A 282 -8.75 -11.89 -14.73
N ASP A 283 -8.56 -12.16 -16.02
CA ASP A 283 -7.27 -11.94 -16.72
C ASP A 283 -6.84 -10.46 -16.70
N GLY A 284 -7.77 -9.54 -16.53
CA GLY A 284 -7.49 -8.10 -16.42
C GLY A 284 -6.97 -7.67 -15.06
N LYS A 285 -6.88 -8.58 -14.09
CA LYS A 285 -6.48 -8.28 -12.72
C LYS A 285 -5.37 -9.21 -12.24
N ASP A 286 -4.44 -8.64 -11.51
CA ASP A 286 -3.44 -9.45 -10.83
C ASP A 286 -4.08 -10.26 -9.70
N PHE A 287 -3.75 -11.54 -9.63
CA PHE A 287 -4.06 -12.40 -8.50
C PHE A 287 -2.78 -12.71 -7.73
N VAL A 288 -2.79 -12.44 -6.44
CA VAL A 288 -1.68 -12.74 -5.53
C VAL A 288 -2.23 -13.53 -4.35
N ALA A 289 -1.68 -14.71 -4.09
CA ALA A 289 -1.96 -15.45 -2.87
C ALA A 289 -0.68 -15.46 -2.00
N TYR A 290 -0.81 -15.00 -0.77
CA TYR A 290 0.31 -14.95 0.18
C TYR A 290 0.53 -16.31 0.87
N GLU A 291 -0.50 -17.13 0.91
CA GLU A 291 -0.47 -18.51 1.40
C GLU A 291 -1.62 -19.30 0.77
N PRO A 292 -1.58 -20.64 0.79
CA PRO A 292 -2.72 -21.44 0.34
C PRO A 292 -3.96 -21.14 1.20
N PHE A 293 -5.12 -21.10 0.57
CA PHE A 293 -6.39 -20.94 1.26
C PHE A 293 -7.49 -21.74 0.56
N ALA A 294 -8.65 -21.87 1.20
CA ALA A 294 -9.79 -22.54 0.61
C ALA A 294 -10.80 -21.54 0.06
N ALA A 295 -11.47 -21.90 -1.02
CA ALA A 295 -12.61 -21.16 -1.56
C ALA A 295 -13.85 -22.06 -1.59
N LYS A 296 -14.96 -21.60 -1.04
CA LYS A 296 -16.25 -22.30 -1.16
C LYS A 296 -16.72 -22.35 -2.60
N ALA A 297 -16.44 -21.27 -3.35
CA ALA A 297 -16.64 -21.21 -4.79
C ALA A 297 -15.49 -20.45 -5.43
N ALA A 298 -15.07 -20.86 -6.61
CA ALA A 298 -14.12 -20.14 -7.44
C ALA A 298 -14.58 -20.18 -8.90
N SER A 299 -14.34 -19.10 -9.63
CA SER A 299 -14.70 -18.99 -11.04
C SER A 299 -13.63 -18.25 -11.84
N TYR A 300 -13.56 -18.61 -13.11
CA TYR A 300 -12.74 -17.95 -14.11
C TYR A 300 -13.45 -18.00 -15.46
N ASN A 301 -13.53 -16.85 -16.10
CA ASN A 301 -14.14 -16.71 -17.41
C ASN A 301 -13.19 -16.01 -18.36
N ARG A 302 -13.05 -16.54 -19.56
CA ARG A 302 -12.25 -15.94 -20.62
C ARG A 302 -12.94 -16.16 -21.97
N THR A 303 -13.05 -15.08 -22.76
CA THR A 303 -13.49 -15.17 -24.15
C THR A 303 -12.29 -15.03 -25.07
N MET A 304 -12.05 -16.04 -25.89
CA MET A 304 -11.03 -16.02 -26.92
C MET A 304 -11.50 -15.17 -28.10
N LYS A 305 -10.53 -14.56 -28.80
CA LYS A 305 -10.81 -13.94 -30.09
C LYS A 305 -11.26 -15.04 -31.06
N GLU A 306 -12.26 -14.72 -31.89
CA GLU A 306 -12.73 -15.63 -32.94
C GLU A 306 -11.55 -16.10 -33.81
N GLY A 307 -11.49 -17.41 -34.09
CA GLY A 307 -10.39 -18.03 -34.81
C GLY A 307 -9.19 -18.45 -33.97
N THR A 308 -9.14 -18.07 -32.69
CA THR A 308 -8.08 -18.53 -31.77
C THR A 308 -8.25 -20.02 -31.48
N THR A 309 -7.25 -20.82 -31.84
CA THR A 309 -7.24 -22.26 -31.57
C THR A 309 -6.42 -22.62 -30.35
N TRP A 310 -5.28 -21.97 -30.17
CA TRP A 310 -4.31 -22.25 -29.12
C TRP A 310 -4.20 -21.09 -28.12
N ALA A 311 -4.04 -21.42 -26.86
CA ALA A 311 -3.80 -20.44 -25.81
C ALA A 311 -3.04 -21.08 -24.65
N THR A 312 -2.75 -20.30 -23.62
CA THR A 312 -2.18 -20.79 -22.37
C THR A 312 -3.15 -20.62 -21.22
N LEU A 313 -3.07 -21.47 -20.23
CA LEU A 313 -3.90 -21.43 -19.03
C LEU A 313 -3.04 -21.77 -17.79
N CYS A 314 -3.21 -20.98 -16.72
CA CYS A 314 -2.64 -21.28 -15.40
C CYS A 314 -3.59 -20.76 -14.33
N LEU A 315 -4.24 -21.67 -13.61
CA LEU A 315 -5.20 -21.31 -12.57
C LEU A 315 -4.72 -21.77 -11.20
N PRO A 316 -5.06 -21.06 -10.13
CA PRO A 316 -4.62 -21.40 -8.77
C PRO A 316 -5.45 -22.53 -8.12
N PHE A 317 -6.32 -23.20 -8.88
CA PHE A 317 -7.11 -24.34 -8.44
C PHE A 317 -7.10 -25.45 -9.48
N GLU A 318 -7.38 -26.66 -9.04
CA GLU A 318 -7.47 -27.83 -9.92
C GLU A 318 -8.66 -27.72 -10.88
N VAL A 319 -8.45 -28.09 -12.14
CA VAL A 319 -9.45 -28.12 -13.19
C VAL A 319 -9.60 -29.52 -13.73
N SER A 320 -10.80 -30.08 -13.63
CA SER A 320 -11.16 -31.35 -14.32
C SER A 320 -11.24 -31.12 -15.81
N LEU A 321 -10.66 -32.03 -16.58
CA LEU A 321 -10.72 -32.03 -18.05
C LEU A 321 -11.93 -32.79 -18.60
N GLU A 322 -12.75 -33.33 -17.73
CA GLU A 322 -13.98 -34.01 -18.12
C GLU A 322 -15.01 -33.04 -18.68
N ASN A 323 -15.57 -33.33 -19.85
CA ASN A 323 -16.60 -32.53 -20.52
C ASN A 323 -16.19 -31.07 -20.84
N GLN A 324 -14.92 -30.82 -21.02
CA GLN A 324 -14.43 -29.47 -21.39
C GLN A 324 -14.50 -29.25 -22.92
N ASN A 325 -14.62 -27.99 -23.31
CA ASN A 325 -14.58 -27.53 -24.69
C ASN A 325 -13.17 -27.21 -25.20
N PHE A 326 -12.15 -27.72 -24.51
CA PHE A 326 -10.74 -27.59 -24.87
C PHE A 326 -9.99 -28.87 -24.48
N ARG A 327 -8.81 -29.02 -25.05
CA ARG A 327 -7.81 -30.02 -24.68
C ARG A 327 -6.62 -29.34 -24.07
N ALA A 328 -5.96 -29.97 -23.11
CA ALA A 328 -4.79 -29.43 -22.43
C ALA A 328 -3.54 -30.25 -22.70
N PHE A 329 -2.41 -29.58 -22.81
CA PHE A 329 -1.13 -30.16 -23.15
C PHE A 329 -0.03 -29.60 -22.27
N LYS A 330 0.96 -30.48 -21.96
CA LYS A 330 2.24 -30.03 -21.44
C LYS A 330 3.26 -29.90 -22.59
N LEU A 331 4.23 -29.02 -22.44
CA LEU A 331 5.33 -28.85 -23.35
C LEU A 331 6.32 -29.97 -23.13
N LEU A 332 6.51 -30.86 -24.12
CA LEU A 332 7.41 -32.01 -24.04
C LEU A 332 8.81 -31.61 -24.52
N SER A 333 8.91 -30.97 -25.67
CA SER A 333 10.16 -30.48 -26.25
C SER A 333 9.91 -29.31 -27.17
N ALA A 334 10.96 -28.54 -27.47
CA ALA A 334 10.94 -27.48 -28.47
C ALA A 334 12.24 -27.49 -29.25
N ASP A 335 12.19 -27.07 -30.53
CA ASP A 335 13.32 -27.00 -31.43
C ASP A 335 13.33 -25.62 -32.15
N ASP A 336 14.33 -24.81 -31.85
CA ASP A 336 14.48 -23.46 -32.41
C ASP A 336 14.81 -23.51 -33.91
N VAL A 337 15.46 -24.54 -34.39
CA VAL A 337 15.89 -24.62 -35.78
C VAL A 337 14.72 -24.94 -36.71
N THR A 338 13.87 -25.85 -36.27
CA THR A 338 12.68 -26.27 -37.00
C THR A 338 11.44 -25.43 -36.65
N GLU A 339 11.55 -24.58 -35.64
CA GLU A 339 10.43 -23.76 -35.08
C GLU A 339 9.24 -24.63 -34.71
N THR A 340 9.49 -25.80 -34.13
CA THR A 340 8.46 -26.76 -33.74
C THR A 340 8.46 -27.01 -32.24
N VAL A 341 7.30 -27.36 -31.72
CA VAL A 341 7.09 -27.82 -30.34
C VAL A 341 6.42 -29.18 -30.37
N GLU A 342 6.79 -30.01 -29.42
CA GLU A 342 6.17 -31.32 -29.20
C GLU A 342 5.38 -31.25 -27.90
N LEU A 343 4.12 -31.61 -27.98
CA LEU A 343 3.15 -31.50 -26.88
C LEU A 343 2.67 -32.91 -26.49
N GLU A 344 2.43 -33.09 -25.20
CA GLU A 344 1.78 -34.29 -24.68
C GLU A 344 0.44 -33.94 -24.07
N GLU A 345 -0.62 -34.61 -24.50
CA GLU A 345 -1.97 -34.34 -23.97
C GLU A 345 -2.08 -34.76 -22.51
N ILE A 346 -2.68 -33.90 -21.70
CA ILE A 346 -2.98 -34.16 -20.30
C ILE A 346 -4.37 -34.78 -20.20
N GLU A 347 -4.48 -35.89 -19.48
CA GLU A 347 -5.74 -36.55 -19.16
C GLU A 347 -6.12 -36.34 -17.70
N GLY A 348 -7.41 -36.37 -17.41
CA GLY A 348 -7.96 -36.29 -16.06
C GLY A 348 -8.15 -34.89 -15.56
N SER A 349 -7.10 -34.29 -15.05
CA SER A 349 -7.18 -32.92 -14.48
C SER A 349 -5.87 -32.14 -14.65
N ILE A 350 -6.00 -30.81 -14.56
CA ILE A 350 -4.85 -29.91 -14.45
C ILE A 350 -4.70 -29.55 -12.98
N ALA A 351 -3.54 -29.85 -12.39
CA ALA A 351 -3.28 -29.52 -11.00
C ALA A 351 -3.19 -28.01 -10.79
N ALA A 352 -3.57 -27.55 -9.60
CA ALA A 352 -3.49 -26.14 -9.22
C ALA A 352 -2.10 -25.54 -9.47
N GLY A 353 -2.03 -24.36 -10.05
CA GLY A 353 -0.79 -23.64 -10.32
C GLY A 353 0.04 -24.18 -11.48
N THR A 354 -0.46 -25.15 -12.23
CA THR A 354 0.25 -25.75 -13.35
C THR A 354 -0.03 -25.01 -14.65
N PRO A 355 1.00 -24.44 -15.30
CA PRO A 355 0.83 -23.83 -16.60
C PRO A 355 0.66 -24.90 -17.68
N VAL A 356 -0.31 -24.71 -18.56
CA VAL A 356 -0.60 -25.63 -19.67
C VAL A 356 -0.86 -24.86 -20.96
N ILE A 357 -0.66 -25.55 -22.07
CA ILE A 357 -1.11 -25.08 -23.39
C ILE A 357 -2.46 -25.73 -23.67
N ILE A 358 -3.43 -24.95 -24.13
CA ILE A 358 -4.75 -25.46 -24.44
C ILE A 358 -5.07 -25.29 -25.91
N LYS A 359 -5.88 -26.22 -26.44
CA LYS A 359 -6.45 -26.19 -27.78
C LYS A 359 -7.97 -26.20 -27.67
N MET A 360 -8.62 -25.16 -28.20
CA MET A 360 -10.07 -25.08 -28.21
C MET A 360 -10.66 -26.11 -29.18
N LYS A 361 -11.78 -26.72 -28.80
CA LYS A 361 -12.51 -27.70 -29.61
C LYS A 361 -13.53 -27.00 -30.52
N ASP A 362 -13.63 -27.43 -31.78
CA ASP A 362 -14.74 -27.15 -32.70
C ASP A 362 -15.21 -25.69 -32.76
N GLY A 363 -14.29 -24.74 -32.79
CA GLY A 363 -14.59 -23.32 -32.85
C GLY A 363 -15.13 -22.71 -31.55
N ALA A 364 -15.04 -23.42 -30.44
CA ALA A 364 -15.36 -22.89 -29.13
C ALA A 364 -14.45 -21.68 -28.79
N THR A 365 -15.03 -20.62 -28.20
CA THR A 365 -14.34 -19.36 -27.91
C THR A 365 -14.36 -19.00 -26.43
N LYS A 366 -15.09 -19.73 -25.60
CA LYS A 366 -15.25 -19.38 -24.18
C LYS A 366 -14.68 -20.46 -23.27
N LEU A 367 -13.92 -20.00 -22.28
CA LEU A 367 -13.59 -20.76 -21.09
C LEU A 367 -14.50 -20.27 -19.95
N ASP A 368 -15.17 -21.19 -19.29
CA ASP A 368 -16.07 -20.90 -18.18
C ASP A 368 -15.89 -21.99 -17.11
N PHE A 369 -15.20 -21.62 -16.04
CA PHE A 369 -14.98 -22.50 -14.91
C PHE A 369 -15.74 -21.97 -13.70
N THR A 370 -16.54 -22.84 -13.11
CA THR A 370 -17.17 -22.63 -11.81
C THR A 370 -16.94 -23.89 -10.99
N VAL A 371 -16.19 -23.77 -9.92
CA VAL A 371 -15.81 -24.88 -9.04
C VAL A 371 -16.21 -24.58 -7.61
N ALA A 372 -16.42 -25.64 -6.83
CA ALA A 372 -16.84 -25.51 -5.43
C ALA A 372 -15.86 -26.23 -4.51
N ASN A 373 -15.68 -25.68 -3.30
CA ASN A 373 -14.85 -26.28 -2.25
C ASN A 373 -13.43 -26.60 -2.71
N MET A 374 -12.77 -25.62 -3.31
CA MET A 374 -11.44 -25.79 -3.88
C MET A 374 -10.34 -25.26 -2.97
N GLU A 375 -9.21 -25.92 -2.99
CA GLU A 375 -7.97 -25.39 -2.46
C GLU A 375 -7.33 -24.45 -3.49
N ILE A 376 -6.94 -23.28 -3.03
CA ILE A 376 -6.33 -22.22 -3.85
C ILE A 376 -4.82 -22.21 -3.56
N ALA A 377 -4.02 -22.48 -4.58
CA ALA A 377 -2.56 -22.48 -4.46
C ALA A 377 -2.00 -21.05 -4.44
N ASN A 378 -0.99 -20.82 -3.62
CA ASN A 378 -0.28 -19.55 -3.54
C ASN A 378 0.90 -19.42 -4.52
N GLU A 379 1.36 -20.53 -5.08
CA GLU A 379 2.52 -20.57 -5.96
C GLU A 379 2.13 -21.04 -7.36
N VAL A 380 2.84 -20.54 -8.36
CA VAL A 380 2.81 -21.06 -9.72
C VAL A 380 3.94 -22.06 -9.91
N LYS A 381 3.65 -23.14 -10.66
CA LYS A 381 4.64 -24.14 -11.03
C LYS A 381 5.30 -23.75 -12.35
N THR A 382 6.51 -24.22 -12.55
CA THR A 382 7.21 -24.16 -13.82
C THR A 382 7.28 -25.56 -14.39
N ALA A 383 6.86 -25.72 -15.65
CA ALA A 383 6.96 -27.00 -16.37
C ALA A 383 8.15 -26.94 -17.34
N GLU A 384 9.18 -27.73 -17.07
CA GLU A 384 10.39 -27.79 -17.90
C GLU A 384 10.31 -28.94 -18.87
N THR A 385 10.94 -28.79 -20.07
CA THR A 385 11.21 -29.91 -21.00
C THR A 385 12.25 -30.85 -20.40
N ALA A 386 12.30 -32.10 -20.89
CA ALA A 386 13.20 -33.09 -20.36
C ALA A 386 14.69 -32.72 -20.45
N ASP A 387 15.07 -31.91 -21.44
CA ASP A 387 16.43 -31.38 -21.62
C ASP A 387 16.70 -30.10 -20.84
N ALA A 388 15.70 -29.60 -20.12
CA ALA A 388 15.73 -28.34 -19.34
C ALA A 388 16.07 -27.06 -20.15
N ASN A 389 16.00 -27.12 -21.49
CA ASN A 389 16.27 -25.95 -22.35
C ASN A 389 15.10 -24.99 -22.48
N TYR A 390 13.90 -25.51 -22.28
CA TYR A 390 12.65 -24.72 -22.37
C TYR A 390 11.79 -24.95 -21.16
N LYS A 391 11.02 -23.94 -20.81
CA LYS A 391 10.05 -24.04 -19.72
C LYS A 391 8.79 -23.25 -20.02
N LEU A 392 7.67 -23.77 -19.55
CA LEU A 392 6.41 -23.06 -19.49
C LEU A 392 6.24 -22.49 -18.08
N GLN A 393 6.27 -21.18 -17.97
CA GLN A 393 6.19 -20.47 -16.69
C GLN A 393 4.77 -20.02 -16.42
N GLY A 394 4.21 -20.47 -15.29
CA GLY A 394 2.92 -19.97 -14.81
C GLY A 394 3.03 -18.56 -14.23
N ILE A 395 1.98 -17.78 -14.43
CA ILE A 395 1.83 -16.45 -13.83
C ILE A 395 0.36 -16.22 -13.45
N TYR A 396 0.14 -15.49 -12.34
CA TYR A 396 -1.18 -15.01 -11.92
C TYR A 396 -1.28 -13.49 -12.01
N THR A 397 -0.18 -12.82 -12.34
CA THR A 397 -0.09 -11.37 -12.46
C THR A 397 0.17 -10.99 -13.92
N GLN A 398 -0.26 -9.79 -14.30
CA GLN A 398 0.08 -9.26 -15.61
C GLN A 398 1.58 -9.02 -15.71
N LYS A 399 2.16 -9.37 -16.85
CA LYS A 399 3.58 -9.16 -17.11
C LYS A 399 3.76 -8.44 -18.44
N GLU A 400 4.47 -7.31 -18.39
CA GLU A 400 4.97 -6.66 -19.59
C GLU A 400 6.32 -7.27 -19.96
N PHE A 401 6.51 -7.55 -21.25
CA PHE A 401 7.76 -8.09 -21.79
C PHE A 401 8.56 -6.98 -22.45
N SER A 402 9.84 -6.90 -22.11
CA SER A 402 10.80 -5.98 -22.70
C SER A 402 11.81 -6.74 -23.58
N LYS A 403 12.13 -6.21 -24.75
CA LYS A 403 13.16 -6.79 -25.61
C LYS A 403 14.55 -6.83 -24.96
N ASP A 404 14.81 -5.93 -24.03
CA ASP A 404 16.11 -5.83 -23.37
C ASP A 404 16.30 -6.87 -22.26
N THR A 405 15.21 -7.23 -21.55
CA THR A 405 15.27 -8.12 -20.39
C THR A 405 14.65 -9.50 -20.64
N ASP A 406 13.74 -9.61 -21.60
CA ASP A 406 12.96 -10.82 -21.90
C ASP A 406 13.20 -11.34 -23.31
N ASN A 407 14.40 -11.13 -23.86
CA ASN A 407 14.77 -11.52 -25.23
C ASN A 407 14.74 -13.03 -25.51
N ASN A 408 14.74 -13.86 -24.46
CA ASN A 408 14.61 -15.31 -24.55
C ASN A 408 13.22 -15.81 -24.19
N CYS A 409 12.24 -14.93 -24.07
CA CYS A 409 10.85 -15.28 -23.76
C CYS A 409 10.04 -15.43 -25.05
N TYR A 410 9.23 -16.44 -25.11
CA TYR A 410 8.31 -16.73 -26.20
C TYR A 410 6.87 -16.65 -25.69
N ILE A 411 6.01 -16.06 -26.49
CA ILE A 411 4.59 -15.95 -26.18
C ILE A 411 3.83 -16.89 -27.12
N VAL A 412 2.99 -17.72 -26.55
CA VAL A 412 2.08 -18.54 -27.36
C VAL A 412 1.00 -17.63 -27.93
N LYS A 413 1.03 -17.38 -29.22
CA LYS A 413 -0.01 -16.69 -29.95
C LYS A 413 -0.99 -17.70 -30.52
N GLY A 414 -2.27 -17.44 -30.33
CA GLY A 414 -3.29 -18.09 -31.13
C GLY A 414 -3.27 -17.51 -32.53
N ASP A 415 -3.37 -18.34 -33.53
CA ASP A 415 -3.53 -17.93 -34.94
C ASP A 415 -4.88 -17.26 -35.17
#